data_e4c70893b79c7a56f47b483bb7948ae0
#
_entry.id   e4c70893b79c7a56f47b483bb7948ae0
#
_cell.length_a   1.000
_cell.length_b   1.000
_cell.length_c   1.000
_cell.angle_alpha   90.00
_cell.angle_beta   90.00
_cell.angle_gamma   90.00
#
_symmetry.space_group_name_H-M   'P 1'
#
loop_
_entity.id
_entity.type
_entity.pdbx_description
1 polymer ?
#
loop_
_entity_poly.entity_id
_entity_poly.type
_entity_poly.pdbx_seq_one_letter_code
_entity_poly.pdbx_strand_id
1 'polypeptide(L)'
;MRFTSVRGVKINFKIVGNKGPWVSLNPGGRREYKEAEPLAEYVAAKGYRVMLHDRRNVGASDISLSSKETEEAVWADDLHELLSQHDALPTFVGGSSSGARMSMLFGLRHPGSTRGLLLMRVTGGAFAAGRLPENYYDQFIRAADEGGMAAVCETEAYRDRITANPKHRHTLMALDPENFFKTLRELRELFVAGANLNVMGMKDSELNSITAPTIIIPGNDNTHAAESAGNAHRLIPGSILHKLPLEFQDVDVVPFDKWAPYYNEIAATFDKFMQKTIKTE
;
A
#
# COMPACT_ATOMS: atom_id res chain seq x y z
N MET A 1 18.70 7.08 5.37
CA MET A 1 17.83 5.91 5.56
C MET A 1 17.85 5.52 7.02
N ARG A 2 16.71 5.21 7.59
CA ARG A 2 16.56 4.65 8.95
C ARG A 2 15.98 3.25 8.82
N PHE A 3 16.51 2.31 9.60
CA PHE A 3 16.04 0.94 9.61
C PHE A 3 15.69 0.49 11.01
N THR A 4 14.65 -0.31 11.14
CA THR A 4 14.32 -1.06 12.35
C THR A 4 13.99 -2.50 12.00
N SER A 5 14.12 -3.43 12.96
CA SER A 5 13.73 -4.81 12.76
C SER A 5 12.24 -4.97 13.07
N VAL A 6 11.48 -5.47 12.10
CA VAL A 6 10.03 -5.69 12.20
C VAL A 6 9.75 -7.12 11.78
N ARG A 7 9.23 -7.94 12.69
CA ARG A 7 8.88 -9.35 12.41
C ARG A 7 9.96 -10.10 11.61
N GLY A 8 11.25 -9.91 12.01
CA GLY A 8 12.40 -10.60 11.44
C GLY A 8 12.99 -10.01 10.16
N VAL A 9 12.49 -8.87 9.66
CA VAL A 9 13.06 -8.16 8.51
C VAL A 9 13.42 -6.72 8.86
N LYS A 10 14.40 -6.15 8.18
CA LYS A 10 14.75 -4.73 8.32
C LYS A 10 13.86 -3.89 7.42
N ILE A 11 13.09 -3.02 8.03
CA ILE A 11 12.19 -2.08 7.35
C ILE A 11 12.84 -0.71 7.32
N ASN A 12 12.96 -0.14 6.11
CA ASN A 12 13.38 1.24 5.90
C ASN A 12 12.19 2.17 6.11
N PHE A 13 12.36 3.22 6.93
CA PHE A 13 11.28 4.14 7.25
C PHE A 13 11.74 5.58 7.39
N LYS A 14 10.78 6.50 7.33
CA LYS A 14 10.95 7.93 7.57
C LYS A 14 9.76 8.46 8.37
N ILE A 15 10.02 9.40 9.27
CA ILE A 15 9.00 10.17 9.98
C ILE A 15 9.06 11.60 9.48
N VAL A 16 7.92 12.13 9.04
CA VAL A 16 7.74 13.53 8.63
C VAL A 16 6.86 14.22 9.66
N GLY A 17 7.26 15.41 10.08
CA GLY A 17 6.63 16.08 11.23
C GLY A 17 7.16 15.59 12.58
N ASN A 18 6.96 16.41 13.64
CA ASN A 18 7.56 16.17 14.95
C ASN A 18 6.56 16.20 16.12
N LYS A 19 5.29 16.51 15.84
CA LYS A 19 4.23 16.65 16.88
C LYS A 19 2.86 16.24 16.32
N GLY A 20 1.91 16.05 17.22
CA GLY A 20 0.51 15.76 16.90
C GLY A 20 0.22 14.28 16.71
N PRO A 21 -1.02 13.95 16.33
CA PRO A 21 -1.44 12.58 16.10
C PRO A 21 -0.65 11.88 14.99
N TRP A 22 -0.59 10.56 15.07
CA TRP A 22 0.09 9.77 14.07
C TRP A 22 -0.80 9.45 12.85
N VAL A 23 -0.16 9.45 11.69
CA VAL A 23 -0.70 9.02 10.40
C VAL A 23 0.31 8.11 9.74
N SER A 24 -0.10 7.04 9.09
CA SER A 24 0.74 6.29 8.15
C SER A 24 0.21 6.50 6.74
N LEU A 25 1.09 6.85 5.80
CA LEU A 25 0.77 6.96 4.38
C LEU A 25 1.56 5.94 3.56
N ASN A 26 0.84 5.10 2.82
CA ASN A 26 1.38 3.95 2.13
C ASN A 26 1.25 4.14 0.61
N PRO A 27 2.36 4.06 -0.16
CA PRO A 27 2.34 4.24 -1.61
C PRO A 27 1.62 3.09 -2.33
N GLY A 28 1.35 3.30 -3.61
CA GLY A 28 0.76 2.30 -4.49
C GLY A 28 1.74 1.21 -4.92
N GLY A 29 1.25 0.21 -5.64
CA GLY A 29 2.05 -0.86 -6.24
C GLY A 29 3.11 -1.42 -5.31
N ARG A 30 4.30 -1.60 -5.85
CA ARG A 30 5.52 -1.92 -5.10
C ARG A 30 6.50 -0.73 -5.12
N ARG A 31 5.96 0.48 -4.87
CA ARG A 31 6.71 1.74 -4.86
C ARG A 31 7.33 2.01 -3.50
N GLU A 32 8.51 2.66 -3.51
CA GLU A 32 9.17 3.15 -2.30
C GLU A 32 8.33 4.21 -1.59
N TYR A 33 8.55 4.39 -0.30
CA TYR A 33 7.84 5.39 0.50
C TYR A 33 8.00 6.83 -0.06
N LYS A 34 9.06 7.07 -0.81
CA LYS A 34 9.33 8.37 -1.45
C LYS A 34 8.19 8.86 -2.37
N GLU A 35 7.42 7.93 -2.96
CA GLU A 35 6.24 8.29 -3.76
C GLU A 35 5.18 9.03 -2.92
N ALA A 36 5.00 8.65 -1.66
CA ALA A 36 4.04 9.28 -0.75
C ALA A 36 4.63 10.47 0.05
N GLU A 37 5.94 10.66 0.01
CA GLU A 37 6.64 11.67 0.82
C GLU A 37 6.15 13.10 0.55
N PRO A 38 5.96 13.55 -0.72
CA PRO A 38 5.46 14.90 -0.96
C PRO A 38 4.08 15.15 -0.33
N LEU A 39 3.13 14.20 -0.41
CA LEU A 39 1.84 14.31 0.25
C LEU A 39 1.99 14.29 1.79
N ALA A 40 2.90 13.48 2.31
CA ALA A 40 3.17 13.40 3.75
C ALA A 40 3.67 14.73 4.32
N GLU A 41 4.42 15.52 3.56
CA GLU A 41 4.86 16.87 3.95
C GLU A 41 3.67 17.82 4.11
N TYR A 42 2.70 17.78 3.19
CA TYR A 42 1.45 18.58 3.32
C TYR A 42 0.63 18.15 4.52
N VAL A 43 0.52 16.85 4.80
CA VAL A 43 -0.19 16.33 5.99
C VAL A 43 0.54 16.73 7.27
N ALA A 44 1.87 16.60 7.31
CA ALA A 44 2.67 16.99 8.46
C ALA A 44 2.60 18.50 8.75
N ALA A 45 2.50 19.35 7.72
CA ALA A 45 2.30 20.78 7.85
C ALA A 45 0.96 21.14 8.53
N LYS A 46 -0.03 20.23 8.53
CA LYS A 46 -1.28 20.38 9.29
C LYS A 46 -1.15 20.01 10.78
N GLY A 47 0.03 19.59 11.23
CA GLY A 47 0.28 19.28 12.64
C GLY A 47 0.23 17.78 12.98
N TYR A 48 0.55 16.91 12.05
CA TYR A 48 0.60 15.46 12.23
C TYR A 48 2.03 14.92 12.16
N ARG A 49 2.26 13.76 12.76
CA ARG A 49 3.46 12.93 12.53
C ARG A 49 3.11 11.87 11.50
N VAL A 50 3.83 11.84 10.40
CA VAL A 50 3.54 10.91 9.30
C VAL A 50 4.63 9.85 9.22
N MET A 51 4.25 8.58 9.46
CA MET A 51 5.10 7.41 9.25
C MET A 51 5.03 7.01 7.78
N LEU A 52 6.20 6.96 7.15
CA LEU A 52 6.43 6.43 5.80
C LEU A 52 7.37 5.25 5.90
N HIS A 53 7.15 4.20 5.11
CA HIS A 53 8.06 3.05 5.10
C HIS A 53 8.05 2.34 3.74
N ASP A 54 9.17 1.74 3.42
CA ASP A 54 9.24 0.72 2.38
C ASP A 54 8.70 -0.58 2.98
N ARG A 55 7.65 -1.13 2.38
CA ARG A 55 7.08 -2.40 2.82
C ARG A 55 8.10 -3.52 2.58
N ARG A 56 8.00 -4.63 3.29
CA ARG A 56 8.75 -5.85 3.01
C ARG A 56 8.74 -6.14 1.49
N ASN A 57 9.85 -6.54 0.92
CA ASN A 57 10.06 -6.80 -0.51
C ASN A 57 9.99 -5.55 -1.41
N VAL A 58 10.03 -4.34 -0.85
CA VAL A 58 9.92 -3.07 -1.59
C VAL A 58 11.05 -2.13 -1.19
N GLY A 59 11.56 -1.36 -2.17
CA GLY A 59 12.57 -0.34 -1.95
C GLY A 59 13.81 -0.88 -1.26
N ALA A 60 14.24 -0.19 -0.19
CA ALA A 60 15.43 -0.57 0.56
C ALA A 60 15.18 -1.57 1.69
N SER A 61 13.91 -1.92 1.99
CA SER A 61 13.56 -2.93 3.00
C SER A 61 13.94 -4.33 2.56
N ASP A 62 14.22 -5.20 3.52
CA ASP A 62 14.68 -6.57 3.26
C ASP A 62 13.69 -7.35 2.36
N ILE A 63 14.26 -8.22 1.55
CA ILE A 63 13.54 -9.20 0.74
C ILE A 63 13.33 -10.46 1.58
N SER A 64 12.05 -10.80 1.81
CA SER A 64 11.63 -12.00 2.53
C SER A 64 10.28 -12.45 2.01
N LEU A 65 10.29 -13.41 1.09
CA LEU A 65 9.10 -13.93 0.44
C LEU A 65 8.45 -15.02 1.30
N SER A 66 7.14 -14.99 1.39
CA SER A 66 6.31 -16.01 2.03
C SER A 66 4.92 -16.02 1.39
N SER A 67 4.36 -17.17 1.17
CA SER A 67 3.04 -17.40 0.58
C SER A 67 1.99 -17.87 1.60
N LYS A 68 2.25 -17.72 2.90
CA LYS A 68 1.29 -18.11 3.94
C LYS A 68 0.03 -17.23 3.93
N GLU A 69 0.17 -15.98 3.54
CA GLU A 69 -0.89 -14.98 3.41
C GLU A 69 -0.59 -14.08 2.22
N THR A 70 -1.55 -13.24 1.82
CA THR A 70 -1.30 -12.20 0.81
C THR A 70 -0.23 -11.22 1.28
N GLU A 71 0.53 -10.64 0.37
CA GLU A 71 1.57 -9.67 0.73
C GLU A 71 0.99 -8.47 1.49
N GLU A 72 -0.19 -8.01 1.13
CA GLU A 72 -0.85 -6.88 1.78
C GLU A 72 -1.27 -7.19 3.23
N ALA A 73 -1.63 -8.43 3.54
CA ALA A 73 -1.90 -8.85 4.91
C ALA A 73 -0.62 -8.85 5.75
N VAL A 74 0.47 -9.37 5.18
CA VAL A 74 1.80 -9.36 5.83
C VAL A 74 2.27 -7.92 6.04
N TRP A 75 2.08 -7.03 5.07
CA TRP A 75 2.44 -5.60 5.19
C TRP A 75 1.62 -4.86 6.24
N ALA A 76 0.34 -5.21 6.40
CA ALA A 76 -0.50 -4.63 7.44
C ALA A 76 0.01 -4.97 8.84
N ASP A 77 0.40 -6.22 9.06
CA ASP A 77 0.98 -6.66 10.33
C ASP A 77 2.39 -6.08 10.58
N ASP A 78 3.20 -5.96 9.53
CA ASP A 78 4.51 -5.29 9.62
C ASP A 78 4.35 -3.81 9.99
N LEU A 79 3.37 -3.12 9.40
CA LEU A 79 3.07 -1.73 9.75
C LEU A 79 2.61 -1.60 11.20
N HIS A 80 1.77 -2.52 11.68
CA HIS A 80 1.32 -2.51 13.07
C HIS A 80 2.50 -2.62 14.04
N GLU A 81 3.40 -3.56 13.81
CA GLU A 81 4.61 -3.72 14.62
C GLU A 81 5.52 -2.50 14.53
N LEU A 82 5.74 -1.95 13.32
CA LEU A 82 6.54 -0.73 13.12
C LEU A 82 5.97 0.44 13.92
N LEU A 83 4.66 0.66 13.86
CA LEU A 83 3.99 1.74 14.59
C LEU A 83 4.04 1.53 16.11
N SER A 84 3.89 0.28 16.57
CA SER A 84 4.00 -0.09 17.99
C SER A 84 5.39 0.25 18.56
N GLN A 85 6.47 -0.04 17.82
CA GLN A 85 7.85 0.28 18.22
C GLN A 85 8.12 1.79 18.37
N HIS A 86 7.23 2.63 17.83
CA HIS A 86 7.35 4.11 17.85
C HIS A 86 6.29 4.79 18.71
N ASP A 87 5.55 4.05 19.55
CA ASP A 87 4.43 4.57 20.35
C ASP A 87 3.44 5.35 19.47
N ALA A 88 3.18 4.82 18.26
CA ALA A 88 2.41 5.48 17.22
C ALA A 88 0.97 4.95 17.08
N LEU A 89 0.51 4.16 18.03
CA LEU A 89 -0.84 3.61 18.06
C LEU A 89 -1.70 4.26 19.15
N PRO A 90 -3.03 4.44 18.94
CA PRO A 90 -3.74 4.22 17.67
C PRO A 90 -3.40 5.32 16.65
N THR A 91 -3.55 4.99 15.35
CA THR A 91 -3.12 5.85 14.24
C THR A 91 -4.16 5.93 13.13
N PHE A 92 -4.09 6.99 12.33
CA PHE A 92 -4.75 7.01 11.02
C PHE A 92 -3.89 6.26 10.02
N VAL A 93 -4.49 5.35 9.27
CA VAL A 93 -3.78 4.56 8.25
C VAL A 93 -4.36 4.85 6.88
N GLY A 94 -3.51 5.27 5.96
CA GLY A 94 -3.95 5.63 4.62
C GLY A 94 -2.96 5.19 3.55
N GLY A 95 -3.41 5.30 2.32
CA GLY A 95 -2.57 4.99 1.17
C GLY A 95 -3.31 4.98 -0.14
N SER A 96 -2.54 4.78 -1.20
CA SER A 96 -3.01 4.73 -2.59
C SER A 96 -2.91 3.30 -3.13
N SER A 97 -3.92 2.83 -3.88
CA SER A 97 -3.86 1.56 -4.61
C SER A 97 -3.63 0.36 -3.67
N SER A 98 -2.53 -0.40 -3.83
CA SER A 98 -2.16 -1.46 -2.89
C SER A 98 -1.95 -0.95 -1.47
N GLY A 99 -1.52 0.30 -1.29
CA GLY A 99 -1.46 0.96 0.02
C GLY A 99 -2.84 1.18 0.63
N ALA A 100 -3.87 1.47 -0.18
CA ALA A 100 -5.26 1.55 0.30
C ALA A 100 -5.76 0.16 0.74
N ARG A 101 -5.47 -0.90 -0.03
CA ARG A 101 -5.83 -2.27 0.33
C ARG A 101 -5.15 -2.71 1.63
N MET A 102 -3.84 -2.46 1.75
CA MET A 102 -3.11 -2.72 2.99
C MET A 102 -3.72 -1.95 4.18
N SER A 103 -4.15 -0.70 3.98
CA SER A 103 -4.80 0.11 5.02
C SER A 103 -6.15 -0.47 5.47
N MET A 104 -6.97 -0.97 4.54
CA MET A 104 -8.22 -1.67 4.87
C MET A 104 -7.94 -2.95 5.66
N LEU A 105 -6.95 -3.75 5.24
CA LEU A 105 -6.53 -4.95 5.97
C LEU A 105 -5.98 -4.61 7.37
N PHE A 106 -5.26 -3.51 7.51
CA PHE A 106 -4.83 -3.02 8.83
C PHE A 106 -6.03 -2.72 9.72
N GLY A 107 -7.04 -2.02 9.21
CA GLY A 107 -8.27 -1.72 9.95
C GLY A 107 -9.05 -2.96 10.39
N LEU A 108 -9.05 -4.01 9.58
CA LEU A 108 -9.68 -5.30 9.89
C LEU A 108 -8.90 -6.11 10.93
N ARG A 109 -7.59 -6.18 10.78
CA ARG A 109 -6.71 -7.03 11.61
C ARG A 109 -6.40 -6.37 12.95
N HIS A 110 -6.33 -5.04 12.98
CA HIS A 110 -5.92 -4.24 14.15
C HIS A 110 -6.93 -3.12 14.46
N PRO A 111 -8.24 -3.43 14.67
CA PRO A 111 -9.27 -2.40 14.83
C PRO A 111 -9.01 -1.48 16.02
N GLY A 112 -8.51 -1.99 17.15
CA GLY A 112 -8.15 -1.19 18.33
C GLY A 112 -6.94 -0.26 18.14
N SER A 113 -6.16 -0.47 17.08
CA SER A 113 -5.00 0.33 16.70
C SER A 113 -5.30 1.32 15.56
N THR A 114 -6.52 1.28 15.02
CA THR A 114 -6.93 2.07 13.86
C THR A 114 -7.86 3.20 14.28
N ARG A 115 -7.37 4.44 14.21
CA ARG A 115 -8.18 5.63 14.50
C ARG A 115 -9.08 6.02 13.34
N GLY A 116 -8.66 5.75 12.12
CA GLY A 116 -9.42 5.95 10.89
C GLY A 116 -8.63 5.60 9.64
N LEU A 117 -9.34 5.44 8.52
CA LEU A 117 -8.77 5.07 7.23
C LEU A 117 -8.83 6.22 6.23
N LEU A 118 -7.71 6.46 5.52
CA LEU A 118 -7.54 7.52 4.53
C LEU A 118 -7.23 6.88 3.17
N LEU A 119 -8.26 6.45 2.45
CA LEU A 119 -8.13 5.62 1.25
C LEU A 119 -8.10 6.47 -0.02
N MET A 120 -7.13 6.23 -0.88
CA MET A 120 -7.02 6.87 -2.20
C MET A 120 -6.90 5.81 -3.28
N ARG A 121 -7.51 6.07 -4.45
CA ARG A 121 -7.31 5.26 -5.66
C ARG A 121 -7.52 3.78 -5.38
N VAL A 122 -8.66 3.43 -4.78
CA VAL A 122 -9.02 2.03 -4.52
C VAL A 122 -9.00 1.24 -5.82
N THR A 123 -8.36 0.08 -5.80
CA THR A 123 -8.17 -0.78 -6.96
C THR A 123 -9.31 -1.77 -7.10
N GLY A 124 -9.74 -2.03 -8.32
CA GLY A 124 -10.75 -3.05 -8.66
C GLY A 124 -11.12 -3.01 -10.14
N GLY A 125 -12.01 -3.90 -10.54
CA GLY A 125 -12.49 -4.01 -11.91
C GLY A 125 -11.64 -4.91 -12.80
N ALA A 126 -12.22 -5.27 -13.97
CA ALA A 126 -11.64 -6.27 -14.87
C ALA A 126 -10.27 -5.86 -15.44
N PHE A 127 -10.05 -4.57 -15.70
CA PHE A 127 -8.78 -4.09 -16.20
C PHE A 127 -7.64 -4.34 -15.20
N ALA A 128 -7.84 -3.94 -13.96
CA ALA A 128 -6.84 -4.18 -12.90
C ALA A 128 -6.62 -5.68 -12.65
N ALA A 129 -7.70 -6.46 -12.63
CA ALA A 129 -7.64 -7.92 -12.45
C ALA A 129 -6.84 -8.64 -13.56
N GLY A 130 -6.97 -8.19 -14.81
CA GLY A 130 -6.23 -8.76 -15.94
C GLY A 130 -4.76 -8.34 -15.98
N ARG A 131 -4.43 -7.12 -15.52
CA ARG A 131 -3.10 -6.53 -15.69
C ARG A 131 -2.14 -6.79 -14.53
N LEU A 132 -2.64 -6.71 -13.29
CA LEU A 132 -1.76 -6.71 -12.12
C LEU A 132 -1.06 -8.03 -11.81
N PRO A 133 -1.61 -9.24 -12.09
CA PRO A 133 -0.89 -10.49 -11.93
C PRO A 133 0.41 -10.53 -12.74
N GLU A 134 0.39 -10.06 -14.00
CA GLU A 134 1.57 -9.91 -14.84
C GLU A 134 2.61 -9.01 -14.19
N ASN A 135 2.19 -7.82 -13.72
CA ASN A 135 3.11 -6.83 -13.16
C ASN A 135 3.73 -7.26 -11.83
N TYR A 136 3.03 -8.10 -11.06
CA TYR A 136 3.48 -8.42 -9.71
C TYR A 136 4.13 -9.79 -9.59
N TYR A 137 3.81 -10.71 -10.53
CA TYR A 137 4.26 -12.10 -10.41
C TYR A 137 4.75 -12.69 -11.72
N ASP A 138 3.94 -12.68 -12.81
CA ASP A 138 4.19 -13.50 -13.99
C ASP A 138 5.50 -13.13 -14.69
N GLN A 139 5.85 -11.85 -14.80
CA GLN A 139 7.12 -11.41 -15.36
C GLN A 139 8.34 -11.96 -14.59
N PHE A 140 8.25 -12.07 -13.26
CA PHE A 140 9.36 -12.57 -12.43
C PHE A 140 9.44 -14.10 -12.46
N ILE A 141 8.28 -14.76 -12.54
CA ILE A 141 8.19 -16.20 -12.73
C ILE A 141 8.87 -16.58 -14.04
N ARG A 142 8.57 -15.89 -15.14
CA ARG A 142 9.23 -16.13 -16.43
C ARG A 142 10.72 -15.84 -16.37
N ALA A 143 11.13 -14.71 -15.80
CA ALA A 143 12.55 -14.38 -15.67
C ALA A 143 13.32 -15.47 -14.88
N ALA A 144 12.73 -15.99 -13.80
CA ALA A 144 13.34 -17.06 -13.02
C ALA A 144 13.42 -18.39 -13.81
N ASP A 145 12.40 -18.72 -14.60
CA ASP A 145 12.35 -19.92 -15.43
C ASP A 145 13.39 -19.87 -16.56
N GLU A 146 13.54 -18.74 -17.21
CA GLU A 146 14.42 -18.55 -18.38
C GLU A 146 15.91 -18.39 -18.02
N GLY A 147 16.22 -17.74 -16.90
CA GLY A 147 17.60 -17.39 -16.57
C GLY A 147 17.94 -17.37 -15.08
N GLY A 148 17.11 -18.01 -14.25
CA GLY A 148 17.33 -18.13 -12.82
C GLY A 148 17.32 -16.79 -12.08
N MET A 149 17.91 -16.76 -10.89
CA MET A 149 17.93 -15.54 -10.05
C MET A 149 18.74 -14.40 -10.69
N ALA A 150 19.65 -14.70 -11.60
CA ALA A 150 20.39 -13.67 -12.34
C ALA A 150 19.43 -12.85 -13.25
N ALA A 151 18.56 -13.51 -13.99
CA ALA A 151 17.58 -12.85 -14.85
C ALA A 151 16.53 -12.08 -14.01
N VAL A 152 16.11 -12.60 -12.85
CA VAL A 152 15.25 -11.86 -11.90
C VAL A 152 15.90 -10.55 -11.48
N CYS A 153 17.19 -10.55 -11.15
CA CYS A 153 17.92 -9.33 -10.76
C CYS A 153 17.97 -8.27 -11.88
N GLU A 154 17.86 -8.68 -13.15
CA GLU A 154 17.91 -7.77 -14.31
C GLU A 154 16.52 -7.24 -14.70
N THR A 155 15.43 -7.70 -14.10
CA THR A 155 14.11 -7.10 -14.31
C THR A 155 14.08 -5.67 -13.75
N GLU A 156 13.32 -4.77 -14.37
CA GLU A 156 13.24 -3.36 -13.95
C GLU A 156 12.94 -3.22 -12.45
N ALA A 157 11.91 -3.90 -11.96
CA ALA A 157 11.48 -3.79 -10.57
C ALA A 157 12.53 -4.31 -9.57
N TYR A 158 13.34 -5.32 -9.90
CA TYR A 158 14.41 -5.78 -9.01
C TYR A 158 15.68 -4.95 -9.15
N ARG A 159 15.98 -4.41 -10.33
CA ARG A 159 17.07 -3.41 -10.49
C ARG A 159 16.82 -2.18 -9.62
N ASP A 160 15.58 -1.68 -9.58
CA ASP A 160 15.22 -0.55 -8.71
C ASP A 160 15.48 -0.88 -7.24
N ARG A 161 15.08 -2.07 -6.78
CA ARG A 161 15.33 -2.53 -5.40
C ARG A 161 16.82 -2.70 -5.11
N ILE A 162 17.59 -3.23 -6.06
CA ILE A 162 19.05 -3.37 -5.95
C ILE A 162 19.71 -1.99 -5.89
N THR A 163 19.21 -1.03 -6.67
CA THR A 163 19.68 0.37 -6.64
C THR A 163 19.38 1.01 -5.27
N ALA A 164 18.18 0.76 -4.71
CA ALA A 164 17.79 1.26 -3.39
C ALA A 164 18.62 0.63 -2.26
N ASN A 165 18.98 -0.66 -2.39
CA ASN A 165 19.82 -1.38 -1.44
C ASN A 165 20.67 -2.44 -2.17
N PRO A 166 21.96 -2.18 -2.45
CA PRO A 166 22.83 -3.10 -3.19
C PRO A 166 22.97 -4.51 -2.59
N LYS A 167 22.69 -4.69 -1.30
CA LYS A 167 22.68 -6.01 -0.65
C LYS A 167 21.61 -6.94 -1.22
N HIS A 168 20.55 -6.39 -1.80
CA HIS A 168 19.47 -7.18 -2.41
C HIS A 168 19.96 -8.11 -3.52
N ARG A 169 20.98 -7.70 -4.32
CA ARG A 169 21.57 -8.59 -5.33
C ARG A 169 22.12 -9.86 -4.70
N HIS A 170 22.89 -9.70 -3.62
CA HIS A 170 23.45 -10.86 -2.91
C HIS A 170 22.34 -11.74 -2.30
N THR A 171 21.34 -11.14 -1.66
CA THR A 171 20.19 -11.85 -1.09
C THR A 171 19.43 -12.64 -2.17
N LEU A 172 19.13 -12.00 -3.31
CA LEU A 172 18.42 -12.65 -4.42
C LEU A 172 19.22 -13.79 -5.02
N MET A 173 20.51 -13.59 -5.29
CA MET A 173 21.38 -14.63 -5.84
C MET A 173 21.60 -15.82 -4.90
N ALA A 174 21.38 -15.65 -3.60
CA ALA A 174 21.45 -16.73 -2.60
C ALA A 174 20.12 -17.51 -2.45
N LEU A 175 19.02 -17.04 -3.05
CA LEU A 175 17.75 -17.78 -3.04
C LEU A 175 17.84 -19.00 -3.95
N ASP A 176 17.23 -20.10 -3.50
CA ASP A 176 16.98 -21.24 -4.36
C ASP A 176 15.91 -20.88 -5.41
N PRO A 177 16.22 -20.97 -6.73
CA PRO A 177 15.28 -20.62 -7.78
C PRO A 177 13.95 -21.38 -7.72
N GLU A 178 13.98 -22.66 -7.36
CA GLU A 178 12.77 -23.48 -7.25
C GLU A 178 11.85 -22.99 -6.13
N ASN A 179 12.40 -22.66 -4.97
CA ASN A 179 11.64 -22.09 -3.86
C ASN A 179 11.12 -20.69 -4.17
N PHE A 180 11.90 -19.86 -4.86
CA PHE A 180 11.48 -18.53 -5.32
C PHE A 180 10.29 -18.66 -6.28
N PHE A 181 10.41 -19.50 -7.28
CA PHE A 181 9.39 -19.77 -8.28
C PHE A 181 8.08 -20.29 -7.67
N LYS A 182 8.20 -21.30 -6.79
CA LYS A 182 7.05 -21.87 -6.06
C LYS A 182 6.33 -20.79 -5.25
N THR A 183 7.09 -20.01 -4.45
CA THR A 183 6.52 -18.97 -3.59
C THR A 183 5.80 -17.88 -4.40
N LEU A 184 6.36 -17.47 -5.54
CA LEU A 184 5.71 -16.48 -6.40
C LEU A 184 4.43 -17.01 -7.05
N ARG A 185 4.39 -18.29 -7.46
CA ARG A 185 3.16 -18.91 -7.96
C ARG A 185 2.06 -18.96 -6.89
N GLU A 186 2.39 -19.37 -5.69
CA GLU A 186 1.45 -19.42 -4.57
C GLU A 186 0.93 -18.00 -4.21
N LEU A 187 1.81 -16.99 -4.16
CA LEU A 187 1.41 -15.58 -3.98
C LEU A 187 0.51 -15.08 -5.10
N ARG A 188 0.80 -15.45 -6.35
CA ARG A 188 -0.03 -15.13 -7.50
C ARG A 188 -1.42 -15.75 -7.39
N GLU A 189 -1.53 -17.01 -6.97
CA GLU A 189 -2.82 -17.67 -6.75
C GLU A 189 -3.63 -16.96 -5.67
N LEU A 190 -3.03 -16.62 -4.54
CA LEU A 190 -3.68 -15.82 -3.48
C LEU A 190 -4.16 -14.46 -3.99
N PHE A 191 -3.37 -13.79 -4.82
CA PHE A 191 -3.73 -12.51 -5.41
C PHE A 191 -4.91 -12.65 -6.39
N VAL A 192 -4.84 -13.61 -7.31
CA VAL A 192 -5.85 -13.83 -8.35
C VAL A 192 -7.18 -14.27 -7.75
N ALA A 193 -7.17 -15.03 -6.66
CA ALA A 193 -8.39 -15.43 -5.95
C ALA A 193 -9.26 -14.24 -5.49
N GLY A 194 -8.63 -13.09 -5.23
CA GLY A 194 -9.31 -11.85 -4.84
C GLY A 194 -9.40 -10.79 -5.96
N ALA A 195 -8.86 -11.06 -7.15
CA ALA A 195 -8.68 -10.01 -8.16
C ALA A 195 -10.01 -9.47 -8.73
N ASN A 196 -11.03 -10.31 -8.86
CA ASN A 196 -12.33 -9.95 -9.45
C ASN A 196 -13.40 -9.54 -8.42
N LEU A 197 -13.02 -9.33 -7.16
CA LEU A 197 -13.94 -8.80 -6.14
C LEU A 197 -14.27 -7.33 -6.42
N ASN A 198 -15.42 -6.84 -5.90
CA ASN A 198 -15.87 -5.44 -6.02
C ASN A 198 -14.79 -4.42 -5.64
N VAL A 199 -14.01 -4.75 -4.62
CA VAL A 199 -12.74 -4.11 -4.26
C VAL A 199 -11.68 -5.22 -4.29
N MET A 200 -10.69 -5.06 -5.11
CA MET A 200 -9.67 -6.09 -5.31
C MET A 200 -9.04 -6.54 -3.98
N GLY A 201 -9.05 -7.85 -3.74
CA GLY A 201 -8.46 -8.47 -2.57
C GLY A 201 -9.25 -8.30 -1.26
N MET A 202 -10.49 -7.77 -1.33
CA MET A 202 -11.35 -7.55 -0.16
C MET A 202 -12.74 -8.13 -0.42
N LYS A 203 -13.19 -9.05 0.42
CA LYS A 203 -14.57 -9.57 0.34
C LYS A 203 -15.55 -8.49 0.80
N ASP A 204 -16.77 -8.51 0.27
CA ASP A 204 -17.83 -7.58 0.68
C ASP A 204 -18.13 -7.68 2.18
N SER A 205 -18.08 -8.88 2.76
CA SER A 205 -18.24 -9.11 4.20
C SER A 205 -17.13 -8.49 5.05
N GLU A 206 -15.90 -8.49 4.55
CA GLU A 206 -14.76 -7.85 5.20
C GLU A 206 -14.91 -6.33 5.19
N LEU A 207 -15.29 -5.74 4.04
CA LEU A 207 -15.54 -4.31 3.93
C LEU A 207 -16.70 -3.88 4.84
N ASN A 208 -17.79 -4.66 4.91
CA ASN A 208 -18.91 -4.40 5.81
C ASN A 208 -18.55 -4.47 7.30
N SER A 209 -17.48 -5.18 7.66
CA SER A 209 -17.02 -5.32 9.05
C SER A 209 -15.99 -4.26 9.48
N ILE A 210 -15.57 -3.38 8.57
CA ILE A 210 -14.69 -2.24 8.93
C ILE A 210 -15.49 -1.27 9.82
N THR A 211 -15.03 -1.11 11.05
CA THR A 211 -15.65 -0.20 12.04
C THR A 211 -14.94 1.16 12.13
N ALA A 212 -13.71 1.25 11.64
CA ALA A 212 -12.94 2.49 11.67
C ALA A 212 -13.58 3.55 10.75
N PRO A 213 -13.74 4.81 11.22
CA PRO A 213 -14.11 5.92 10.36
C PRO A 213 -13.28 5.95 9.10
N THR A 214 -13.89 6.09 7.93
CA THR A 214 -13.20 5.94 6.65
C THR A 214 -13.53 7.08 5.71
N ILE A 215 -12.50 7.67 5.09
CA ILE A 215 -12.64 8.59 3.95
C ILE A 215 -11.98 8.00 2.72
N ILE A 216 -12.64 8.16 1.56
CA ILE A 216 -12.24 7.58 0.28
C ILE A 216 -12.13 8.68 -0.77
N ILE A 217 -11.00 8.74 -1.47
CA ILE A 217 -10.79 9.60 -2.63
C ILE A 217 -10.66 8.69 -3.87
N PRO A 218 -11.57 8.79 -4.85
CA PRO A 218 -11.54 7.97 -6.06
C PRO A 218 -10.28 8.20 -6.91
N GLY A 219 -9.87 7.17 -7.65
CA GLY A 219 -8.91 7.30 -8.73
C GLY A 219 -9.55 7.80 -10.03
N ASN A 220 -8.71 7.99 -11.06
CA ASN A 220 -9.11 8.55 -12.34
C ASN A 220 -8.42 7.88 -13.54
N ASP A 221 -8.07 6.62 -13.41
CA ASP A 221 -7.43 5.79 -14.46
C ASP A 221 -8.04 4.39 -14.53
N ASN A 222 -7.63 3.59 -15.53
CA ASN A 222 -8.20 2.27 -15.76
C ASN A 222 -7.94 1.28 -14.60
N THR A 223 -6.81 1.38 -13.91
CA THR A 223 -6.50 0.53 -12.74
C THR A 223 -7.26 0.96 -11.49
N HIS A 224 -7.58 2.26 -11.37
CA HIS A 224 -8.21 2.88 -10.21
C HIS A 224 -9.52 3.57 -10.63
N ALA A 225 -10.39 2.83 -11.31
CA ALA A 225 -11.68 3.35 -11.74
C ALA A 225 -12.49 3.87 -10.55
N ALA A 226 -13.18 5.00 -10.74
CA ALA A 226 -13.99 5.62 -9.70
C ALA A 226 -15.08 4.68 -9.15
N GLU A 227 -15.52 3.70 -9.95
CA GLU A 227 -16.46 2.65 -9.54
C GLU A 227 -15.93 1.82 -8.36
N SER A 228 -14.64 1.44 -8.36
CA SER A 228 -14.04 0.68 -7.26
C SER A 228 -14.08 1.45 -5.93
N ALA A 229 -13.86 2.76 -5.97
CA ALA A 229 -14.03 3.64 -4.80
C ALA A 229 -15.51 3.75 -4.39
N GLY A 230 -16.43 3.81 -5.36
CA GLY A 230 -17.88 3.76 -5.12
C GLY A 230 -18.33 2.47 -4.46
N ASN A 231 -17.78 1.32 -4.89
CA ASN A 231 -18.01 0.02 -4.29
C ASN A 231 -17.51 -0.03 -2.83
N ALA A 232 -16.30 0.45 -2.58
CA ALA A 232 -15.76 0.56 -1.23
C ALA A 232 -16.64 1.45 -0.35
N HIS A 233 -17.09 2.60 -0.87
CA HIS A 233 -17.97 3.51 -0.13
C HIS A 233 -19.33 2.88 0.20
N ARG A 234 -19.92 2.13 -0.72
CA ARG A 234 -21.19 1.44 -0.48
C ARG A 234 -21.09 0.35 0.58
N LEU A 235 -19.92 -0.32 0.65
CA LEU A 235 -19.70 -1.49 1.49
C LEU A 235 -19.10 -1.14 2.86
N ILE A 236 -18.33 -0.07 3.00
CA ILE A 236 -17.75 0.34 4.30
C ILE A 236 -18.76 1.24 5.03
N PRO A 237 -19.33 0.80 6.18
CA PRO A 237 -20.34 1.55 6.88
C PRO A 237 -19.86 2.94 7.30
N GLY A 238 -20.70 3.96 7.03
CA GLY A 238 -20.43 5.34 7.46
C GLY A 238 -19.24 6.01 6.78
N SER A 239 -18.64 5.39 5.76
CA SER A 239 -17.53 6.01 5.02
C SER A 239 -17.95 7.29 4.30
N ILE A 240 -16.99 8.15 4.01
CA ILE A 240 -17.18 9.42 3.28
C ILE A 240 -16.47 9.30 1.94
N LEU A 241 -17.18 9.59 0.83
CA LEU A 241 -16.61 9.68 -0.50
C LEU A 241 -16.32 11.16 -0.83
N HIS A 242 -15.06 11.52 -0.99
CA HIS A 242 -14.63 12.85 -1.42
C HIS A 242 -14.08 12.81 -2.84
N LYS A 243 -14.69 13.55 -3.75
CA LYS A 243 -14.26 13.60 -5.16
C LYS A 243 -13.38 14.84 -5.37
N LEU A 244 -12.19 14.63 -5.91
CA LEU A 244 -11.36 15.70 -6.46
C LEU A 244 -11.85 16.08 -7.87
N PRO A 245 -11.60 17.30 -8.35
CA PRO A 245 -11.94 17.73 -9.71
C PRO A 245 -10.95 17.14 -10.73
N LEU A 246 -10.83 15.82 -10.74
CA LEU A 246 -9.97 15.04 -11.63
C LEU A 246 -10.82 14.43 -12.73
N GLU A 247 -10.47 14.72 -13.97
CA GLU A 247 -11.05 14.02 -15.12
C GLU A 247 -10.48 12.61 -15.23
N PHE A 248 -11.31 11.67 -15.70
CA PHE A 248 -10.86 10.32 -16.03
C PHE A 248 -9.85 10.39 -17.19
N GLN A 249 -8.79 9.61 -17.06
CA GLN A 249 -7.77 9.43 -18.09
C GLN A 249 -7.78 7.98 -18.56
N ASP A 250 -7.97 7.79 -19.86
CA ASP A 250 -7.92 6.46 -20.48
C ASP A 250 -6.46 5.99 -20.66
N VAL A 251 -5.83 5.76 -19.51
CA VAL A 251 -4.47 5.20 -19.40
C VAL A 251 -4.46 4.12 -18.34
N ASP A 252 -3.49 3.24 -18.43
CA ASP A 252 -3.35 2.14 -17.47
C ASP A 252 -3.28 2.63 -16.03
N VAL A 253 -2.37 3.55 -15.76
CA VAL A 253 -2.14 4.17 -14.44
C VAL A 253 -1.69 5.62 -14.63
N VAL A 254 -2.36 6.54 -13.99
CA VAL A 254 -1.86 7.91 -13.82
C VAL A 254 -0.77 7.90 -12.75
N PRO A 255 0.47 8.33 -13.02
CA PRO A 255 1.51 8.45 -12.01
C PRO A 255 1.06 9.31 -10.82
N PHE A 256 1.45 8.94 -9.60
CA PHE A 256 0.96 9.63 -8.39
C PHE A 256 1.43 11.08 -8.29
N ASP A 257 2.59 11.40 -8.86
CA ASP A 257 3.11 12.78 -8.95
C ASP A 257 2.22 13.71 -9.81
N LYS A 258 1.43 13.17 -10.73
CA LYS A 258 0.42 13.95 -11.49
C LYS A 258 -0.73 14.45 -10.60
N TRP A 259 -0.86 13.87 -9.40
CA TRP A 259 -1.80 14.35 -8.38
C TRP A 259 -1.21 15.48 -7.51
N ALA A 260 0.05 15.87 -7.71
CA ALA A 260 0.72 16.92 -6.94
C ALA A 260 -0.06 18.25 -6.85
N PRO A 261 -0.74 18.74 -7.91
CA PRO A 261 -1.58 19.95 -7.80
C PRO A 261 -2.68 19.87 -6.74
N TYR A 262 -3.08 18.66 -6.37
CA TYR A 262 -4.17 18.39 -5.41
C TYR A 262 -3.68 18.00 -4.02
N TYR A 263 -2.37 17.88 -3.77
CA TYR A 263 -1.86 17.43 -2.46
C TYR A 263 -2.28 18.33 -1.31
N ASN A 264 -2.36 19.64 -1.52
CA ASN A 264 -2.86 20.56 -0.48
C ASN A 264 -4.35 20.34 -0.18
N GLU A 265 -5.17 20.11 -1.21
CA GLU A 265 -6.60 19.80 -1.04
C GLU A 265 -6.81 18.45 -0.36
N ILE A 266 -6.05 17.44 -0.76
CA ILE A 266 -6.07 16.10 -0.12
C ILE A 266 -5.70 16.22 1.36
N ALA A 267 -4.61 16.91 1.68
CA ALA A 267 -4.16 17.10 3.05
C ALA A 267 -5.18 17.90 3.89
N ALA A 268 -5.83 18.91 3.32
CA ALA A 268 -6.88 19.67 4.01
C ALA A 268 -8.14 18.81 4.23
N THR A 269 -8.49 17.97 3.28
CA THR A 269 -9.61 17.03 3.38
C THR A 269 -9.35 15.98 4.46
N PHE A 270 -8.16 15.42 4.49
CA PHE A 270 -7.73 14.48 5.53
C PHE A 270 -7.69 15.14 6.90
N ASP A 271 -7.16 16.36 7.02
CA ASP A 271 -7.13 17.11 8.26
C ASP A 271 -8.54 17.32 8.83
N LYS A 272 -9.47 17.82 8.01
CA LYS A 272 -10.88 18.00 8.43
C LYS A 272 -11.52 16.70 8.90
N PHE A 273 -11.25 15.60 8.21
CA PHE A 273 -11.75 14.27 8.57
C PHE A 273 -11.13 13.80 9.90
N MET A 274 -9.81 13.84 10.01
CA MET A 274 -9.08 13.39 11.20
C MET A 274 -9.44 14.19 12.44
N GLN A 275 -9.55 15.52 12.32
CA GLN A 275 -9.98 16.38 13.45
C GLN A 275 -11.40 16.08 13.91
N LYS A 276 -12.33 15.78 12.97
CA LYS A 276 -13.69 15.35 13.33
C LYS A 276 -13.65 14.02 14.08
N THR A 277 -12.87 13.06 13.61
CA THR A 277 -12.74 11.75 14.25
C THR A 277 -12.18 11.86 15.67
N ILE A 278 -11.11 12.64 15.86
CA ILE A 278 -10.50 12.86 17.19
C ILE A 278 -11.47 13.50 18.19
N LYS A 279 -12.36 14.38 17.74
CA LYS A 279 -13.35 15.04 18.61
C LYS A 279 -14.50 14.12 19.03
N THR A 280 -14.68 13.00 18.35
CA THR A 280 -15.75 12.02 18.66
C THR A 280 -15.27 10.85 19.49
N GLU A 281 -13.96 10.72 19.72
CA GLU A 281 -13.35 9.81 20.71
C GLU A 281 -13.49 10.36 22.13
#